data_d02933001463ac5b11e635e885ded2d3
#
_entry.id   d02933001463ac5b11e635e885ded2d3
#
_cell.length_a   1.000
_cell.length_b   1.000
_cell.length_c   1.000
_cell.angle_alpha   90.00
_cell.angle_beta   90.00
_cell.angle_gamma   90.00
#
_symmetry.space_group_name_H-M   'P 1'
#
loop_
_entity.id
_entity.type
_entity.pdbx_description
1 polymer ?
#
loop_
_entity_poly.entity_id
_entity_poly.type
_entity_poly.pdbx_seq_one_letter_code
_entity_poly.pdbx_strand_id
1 'polypeptide(L)'
;MAGIYIHIPFCSSRCIYCDFFSTTQAGKRAAYVDALCREIASDELPATPADMRVRTIYIGGGTPSLLTADQLERILQAIHQHFDVAPDAEITLEMNPDDVSHSPFIISHSSQAKRPFLKCQASLRAERGPSAPFPIRHSSLVISHSSFPIPHSSFSESDSSFVIRHSSLVIPHSSFPNRISLGIQSFHDPLLRFLRRRHDAETAINAVGQLQEAGIHNISIDLIYGLPGQTMELWQRDLDIAFSLGIQHLSAYALSYEEGTALWHMRQQGSICETDEETMVNMYELLCQRAQAAGFDHYEISNFALPGFQSRHNSSYWTGTPYLGFGPGAHSYDGLSTRWSNHPDLDTYLAYWGSPTAPTAATPAGNTAPTAPTVATPAGRVAGGFPAGSPSPRSIEHLTEAERYDEFVMCGLRTRQGIDLEALEARFGHQRHAYLLRMAAPHLNAGTLALSGHHLHLTQKSLMTSDDVMSDLMA
;
A
#
# COMPACT_ATOMS: atom_id res chain seq x y z
N MET A 1 -1.57 17.05 -7.02
CA MET A 1 -1.95 15.96 -6.07
C MET A 1 -0.72 15.11 -5.86
N ALA A 2 -0.50 14.54 -4.68
CA ALA A 2 0.68 13.71 -4.45
C ALA A 2 0.41 12.60 -3.45
N GLY A 3 1.28 11.57 -3.49
CA GLY A 3 1.35 10.50 -2.51
C GLY A 3 2.56 10.64 -1.59
N ILE A 4 2.48 10.10 -0.38
CA ILE A 4 3.63 9.88 0.51
C ILE A 4 3.75 8.39 0.74
N TYR A 5 4.96 7.84 0.52
CA TYR A 5 5.34 6.49 0.87
C TYR A 5 6.33 6.50 2.02
N ILE A 6 6.06 5.72 3.06
CA ILE A 6 6.95 5.54 4.21
C ILE A 6 7.46 4.10 4.22
N HIS A 7 8.77 3.93 4.07
CA HIS A 7 9.39 2.61 4.08
C HIS A 7 9.86 2.22 5.48
N ILE A 8 9.18 1.27 6.12
CA ILE A 8 9.57 0.72 7.43
C ILE A 8 10.42 -0.52 7.21
N PRO A 9 11.75 -0.47 7.43
CA PRO A 9 12.65 -1.55 7.02
C PRO A 9 12.71 -2.74 7.99
N PHE A 10 11.85 -2.82 9.00
CA PHE A 10 11.95 -3.84 10.03
C PHE A 10 11.05 -5.04 9.78
N CYS A 11 11.61 -6.24 9.89
CA CYS A 11 10.88 -7.50 9.91
C CYS A 11 11.31 -8.33 11.12
N SER A 12 10.39 -9.10 11.70
CA SER A 12 10.75 -10.08 12.73
C SER A 12 11.51 -11.28 12.15
N SER A 13 11.21 -11.65 10.89
CA SER A 13 11.90 -12.66 10.08
C SER A 13 11.75 -12.31 8.61
N ARG A 14 12.71 -12.75 7.76
CA ARG A 14 12.63 -12.53 6.32
C ARG A 14 11.95 -13.72 5.63
N CYS A 15 10.97 -13.44 4.80
CA CYS A 15 10.36 -14.43 3.90
C CYS A 15 11.34 -14.82 2.79
N ILE A 16 11.22 -16.05 2.27
CA ILE A 16 12.20 -16.56 1.29
C ILE A 16 12.12 -15.89 -0.09
N TYR A 17 10.98 -15.31 -0.42
CA TYR A 17 10.67 -14.68 -1.71
C TYR A 17 10.87 -13.17 -1.73
N CYS A 18 11.00 -12.53 -0.55
CA CYS A 18 10.94 -11.08 -0.44
C CYS A 18 12.28 -10.43 -0.79
N ASP A 19 12.27 -9.53 -1.78
CA ASP A 19 13.39 -8.71 -2.22
C ASP A 19 13.38 -7.29 -1.63
N PHE A 20 12.28 -6.88 -0.98
CA PHE A 20 12.22 -5.57 -0.33
C PHE A 20 13.34 -5.39 0.69
N PHE A 21 13.91 -4.18 0.70
CA PHE A 21 14.89 -3.82 1.70
C PHE A 21 14.31 -3.97 3.11
N SER A 22 14.86 -4.90 3.89
CA SER A 22 14.41 -5.15 5.26
C SER A 22 15.54 -5.67 6.15
N THR A 23 15.39 -5.44 7.46
CA THR A 23 16.35 -5.86 8.48
C THR A 23 15.66 -6.42 9.71
N THR A 24 16.33 -7.31 10.42
CA THR A 24 15.88 -7.85 11.72
C THR A 24 16.42 -7.08 12.93
N GLN A 25 17.09 -5.93 12.72
CA GLN A 25 17.73 -5.14 13.77
C GLN A 25 16.71 -4.30 14.56
N ALA A 26 15.77 -4.94 15.24
CA ALA A 26 14.68 -4.27 15.97
C ALA A 26 15.13 -3.22 16.98
N GLY A 27 16.36 -3.36 17.55
CA GLY A 27 16.92 -2.38 18.51
C GLY A 27 17.18 -1.00 17.90
N LYS A 28 17.27 -0.87 16.57
CA LYS A 28 17.47 0.42 15.90
C LYS A 28 16.17 1.17 15.59
N ARG A 29 14.98 0.60 15.91
CA ARG A 29 13.67 1.15 15.53
C ARG A 29 13.42 2.56 16.09
N ALA A 30 13.74 2.82 17.36
CA ALA A 30 13.56 4.15 17.96
C ALA A 30 14.42 5.21 17.27
N ALA A 31 15.71 4.92 17.06
CA ALA A 31 16.62 5.82 16.35
C ALA A 31 16.18 6.05 14.88
N TYR A 32 15.64 5.00 14.24
CA TYR A 32 15.07 5.10 12.89
C TYR A 32 13.88 6.05 12.84
N VAL A 33 12.91 5.94 13.77
CA VAL A 33 11.75 6.84 13.80
C VAL A 33 12.18 8.30 14.04
N ASP A 34 13.19 8.52 14.87
CA ASP A 34 13.77 9.86 15.08
C ASP A 34 14.42 10.41 13.79
N ALA A 35 15.15 9.57 13.06
CA ALA A 35 15.78 9.91 11.78
C ALA A 35 14.72 10.18 10.69
N LEU A 36 13.69 9.34 10.60
CA LEU A 36 12.57 9.47 9.65
C LEU A 36 11.80 10.78 9.88
N CYS A 37 11.48 11.13 11.13
CA CYS A 37 10.82 12.39 11.42
C CYS A 37 11.68 13.61 11.02
N ARG A 38 13.01 13.51 11.13
CA ARG A 38 13.92 14.56 10.65
C ARG A 38 13.97 14.62 9.12
N GLU A 39 13.98 13.48 8.43
CA GLU A 39 13.90 13.45 6.98
C GLU A 39 12.61 14.12 6.47
N ILE A 40 11.46 13.77 7.06
CA ILE A 40 10.14 14.34 6.74
C ILE A 40 10.13 15.86 6.96
N ALA A 41 10.79 16.32 8.02
CA ALA A 41 10.86 17.74 8.39
C ALA A 41 11.93 18.53 7.59
N SER A 42 12.74 17.84 6.78
CA SER A 42 13.85 18.50 6.06
C SER A 42 13.37 19.27 4.82
N ASP A 43 14.03 20.39 4.54
CA ASP A 43 13.83 21.17 3.31
C ASP A 43 14.62 20.61 2.11
N GLU A 44 15.23 19.43 2.24
CA GLU A 44 16.10 18.82 1.23
C GLU A 44 15.38 18.01 0.14
N LEU A 45 14.11 18.25 -0.07
CA LEU A 45 13.36 17.57 -1.12
C LEU A 45 13.68 18.20 -2.48
N PRO A 46 14.22 17.43 -3.45
CA PRO A 46 14.75 17.99 -4.70
C PRO A 46 13.74 18.75 -5.55
N ALA A 47 12.45 18.47 -5.47
CA ALA A 47 11.44 19.17 -6.27
C ALA A 47 10.02 18.87 -5.73
N THR A 48 9.62 19.52 -4.67
CA THR A 48 8.21 19.51 -4.27
C THR A 48 7.50 20.71 -4.89
N PRO A 49 6.44 20.51 -5.71
CA PRO A 49 5.59 21.62 -6.11
C PRO A 49 5.05 22.34 -4.88
N ALA A 50 5.14 23.67 -4.85
CA ALA A 50 4.74 24.51 -3.71
C ALA A 50 3.27 24.29 -3.28
N ASP A 51 2.41 23.81 -4.20
CA ASP A 51 0.98 23.56 -3.99
C ASP A 51 0.64 22.07 -3.88
N MET A 52 1.58 21.24 -3.42
CA MET A 52 1.41 19.80 -3.37
C MET A 52 0.48 19.40 -2.22
N ARG A 53 -0.77 19.09 -2.53
CA ARG A 53 -1.71 18.49 -1.57
C ARG A 53 -1.59 16.97 -1.55
N VAL A 54 -1.29 16.40 -0.37
CA VAL A 54 -1.16 14.97 -0.15
C VAL A 54 -2.54 14.31 -0.06
N ARG A 55 -2.80 13.35 -0.93
CA ARG A 55 -4.06 12.61 -0.95
C ARG A 55 -3.92 11.16 -0.51
N THR A 56 -2.70 10.66 -0.47
CA THR A 56 -2.44 9.29 -0.01
C THR A 56 -1.18 9.23 0.83
N ILE A 57 -1.23 8.45 1.91
CA ILE A 57 -0.08 8.08 2.73
C ILE A 57 -0.06 6.56 2.77
N TYR A 58 1.05 5.96 2.36
CA TYR A 58 1.21 4.52 2.39
C TYR A 58 2.41 4.17 3.27
N ILE A 59 2.17 3.42 4.32
CA ILE A 59 3.18 2.97 5.28
C ILE A 59 3.39 1.49 5.05
N GLY A 60 4.51 1.15 4.40
CA GLY A 60 4.81 -0.20 3.92
C GLY A 60 6.27 -0.59 4.07
N GLY A 61 6.69 -1.60 3.31
CA GLY A 61 8.06 -2.08 3.20
C GLY A 61 8.32 -3.40 3.90
N GLY A 62 8.99 -3.41 5.04
CA GLY A 62 9.21 -4.63 5.82
C GLY A 62 7.94 -5.05 6.59
N THR A 63 7.74 -4.53 7.78
CA THR A 63 6.58 -4.85 8.60
C THR A 63 6.19 -3.64 9.45
N PRO A 64 5.40 -2.71 8.93
CA PRO A 64 4.99 -1.50 9.65
C PRO A 64 4.23 -1.76 10.94
N SER A 65 3.50 -2.88 11.04
CA SER A 65 2.79 -3.31 12.24
C SER A 65 3.69 -3.56 13.47
N LEU A 66 5.01 -3.62 13.28
CA LEU A 66 5.98 -3.70 14.38
C LEU A 66 6.22 -2.35 15.07
N LEU A 67 5.77 -1.24 14.52
CA LEU A 67 5.82 0.06 15.19
C LEU A 67 4.89 0.08 16.40
N THR A 68 5.31 0.80 17.46
CA THR A 68 4.39 1.11 18.55
C THR A 68 3.39 2.18 18.12
N ALA A 69 2.25 2.30 18.83
CA ALA A 69 1.28 3.36 18.55
C ALA A 69 1.92 4.76 18.58
N ASP A 70 2.76 5.03 19.60
CA ASP A 70 3.47 6.30 19.74
C ASP A 70 4.44 6.56 18.56
N GLN A 71 5.11 5.51 18.05
CA GLN A 71 6.00 5.64 16.90
C GLN A 71 5.22 5.97 15.62
N LEU A 72 4.11 5.28 15.40
CA LEU A 72 3.23 5.54 14.25
C LEU A 72 2.62 6.94 14.34
N GLU A 73 2.14 7.34 15.51
CA GLU A 73 1.59 8.66 15.77
C GLU A 73 2.62 9.76 15.48
N ARG A 74 3.86 9.62 15.95
CA ARG A 74 4.94 10.58 15.69
C ARG A 74 5.23 10.77 14.20
N ILE A 75 5.23 9.66 13.43
CA ILE A 75 5.44 9.72 11.96
C ILE A 75 4.29 10.49 11.31
N LEU A 76 3.04 10.15 11.65
CA LEU A 76 1.86 10.82 11.09
C LEU A 76 1.81 12.30 11.49
N GLN A 77 2.18 12.64 12.73
CA GLN A 77 2.31 14.03 13.18
C GLN A 77 3.35 14.80 12.38
N ALA A 78 4.53 14.21 12.15
CA ALA A 78 5.56 14.84 11.33
C ALA A 78 5.07 15.13 9.91
N ILE A 79 4.34 14.18 9.29
CA ILE A 79 3.74 14.38 7.96
C ILE A 79 2.73 15.53 7.98
N HIS A 80 1.79 15.55 8.93
CA HIS A 80 0.76 16.59 9.02
C HIS A 80 1.29 17.98 9.36
N GLN A 81 2.47 18.06 10.01
CA GLN A 81 3.13 19.33 10.31
C GLN A 81 3.84 19.95 9.11
N HIS A 82 4.30 19.12 8.16
CA HIS A 82 5.14 19.58 7.06
C HIS A 82 4.45 19.54 5.69
N PHE A 83 3.29 18.86 5.57
CA PHE A 83 2.55 18.72 4.32
C PHE A 83 1.06 19.06 4.49
N ASP A 84 0.46 19.66 3.45
CA ASP A 84 -1.01 19.84 3.36
C ASP A 84 -1.67 18.48 3.04
N VAL A 85 -2.09 17.75 4.08
CA VAL A 85 -2.76 16.47 3.93
C VAL A 85 -4.26 16.68 3.78
N ALA A 86 -4.84 16.14 2.70
CA ALA A 86 -6.27 16.22 2.47
C ALA A 86 -7.07 15.54 3.60
N PRO A 87 -8.22 16.11 4.03
CA PRO A 87 -9.03 15.53 5.10
C PRO A 87 -9.56 14.12 4.78
N ASP A 88 -9.70 13.81 3.48
CA ASP A 88 -10.14 12.52 2.93
C ASP A 88 -8.96 11.68 2.41
N ALA A 89 -7.73 11.93 2.86
CA ALA A 89 -6.56 11.18 2.45
C ALA A 89 -6.72 9.68 2.76
N GLU A 90 -6.35 8.83 1.81
CA GLU A 90 -6.18 7.40 2.06
C GLU A 90 -4.89 7.20 2.83
N ILE A 91 -4.98 6.62 4.03
CA ILE A 91 -3.82 6.27 4.86
C ILE A 91 -3.80 4.75 4.98
N THR A 92 -2.89 4.12 4.24
CA THR A 92 -2.72 2.66 4.23
C THR A 92 -1.61 2.25 5.19
N LEU A 93 -1.85 1.18 5.95
CA LEU A 93 -0.86 0.51 6.78
C LEU A 93 -0.77 -0.96 6.38
N GLU A 94 0.43 -1.43 6.05
CA GLU A 94 0.70 -2.86 5.86
C GLU A 94 0.85 -3.57 7.20
N MET A 95 0.27 -4.77 7.29
CA MET A 95 0.33 -5.60 8.48
C MET A 95 0.54 -7.08 8.13
N ASN A 96 1.19 -7.82 9.03
CA ASN A 96 1.10 -9.27 9.00
C ASN A 96 -0.11 -9.73 9.83
N PRO A 97 -0.76 -10.84 9.46
CA PRO A 97 -1.91 -11.36 10.20
C PRO A 97 -1.64 -11.60 11.69
N ASP A 98 -0.47 -12.13 12.02
CA ASP A 98 -0.07 -12.42 13.41
C ASP A 98 0.19 -11.18 14.27
N ASP A 99 0.36 -10.00 13.67
CA ASP A 99 0.56 -8.76 14.41
C ASP A 99 -0.77 -8.06 14.75
N VAL A 100 -1.90 -8.42 14.11
CA VAL A 100 -3.19 -7.73 14.28
C VAL A 100 -3.69 -7.81 15.72
N SER A 101 -3.66 -8.99 16.34
CA SER A 101 -4.13 -9.21 17.72
C SER A 101 -3.32 -8.46 18.78
N HIS A 102 -2.09 -8.08 18.46
CA HIS A 102 -1.16 -7.41 19.35
C HIS A 102 -0.92 -5.95 18.98
N SER A 103 -1.55 -5.47 17.89
CA SER A 103 -1.37 -4.10 17.43
C SER A 103 -2.03 -3.12 18.38
N PRO A 104 -1.25 -2.22 19.02
CA PRO A 104 -1.81 -1.19 19.91
C PRO A 104 -2.80 -0.27 19.18
N PHE A 105 -2.64 -0.10 17.88
CA PHE A 105 -3.54 0.62 17.00
C PHE A 105 -4.94 -0.02 16.95
N ILE A 106 -5.02 -1.34 16.76
CA ILE A 106 -6.29 -2.08 16.70
C ILE A 106 -6.96 -2.11 18.08
N ILE A 107 -6.18 -2.30 19.14
CA ILE A 107 -6.70 -2.31 20.53
C ILE A 107 -7.33 -0.95 20.90
N SER A 108 -6.72 0.17 20.49
CA SER A 108 -7.26 1.50 20.77
C SER A 108 -8.59 1.77 20.03
N HIS A 109 -8.76 1.26 18.82
CA HIS A 109 -10.00 1.37 18.03
C HIS A 109 -11.13 0.53 18.65
N SER A 110 -10.85 -0.70 19.07
CA SER A 110 -11.83 -1.60 19.67
C SER A 110 -12.40 -1.07 21.01
N SER A 111 -11.63 -0.30 21.76
CA SER A 111 -12.07 0.30 23.02
C SER A 111 -13.11 1.43 22.83
N GLN A 112 -13.16 2.05 21.65
CA GLN A 112 -14.15 3.10 21.31
C GLN A 112 -15.42 2.51 20.67
N ALA A 113 -15.38 1.30 20.16
CA ALA A 113 -16.50 0.61 19.49
C ALA A 113 -17.46 -0.13 20.46
N LYS A 114 -17.51 0.19 21.75
CA LYS A 114 -18.45 -0.43 22.71
C LYS A 114 -19.90 -0.06 22.39
N ARG A 115 -20.47 -0.73 21.38
CA ARG A 115 -21.92 -1.01 21.29
C ARG A 115 -22.11 -2.54 21.28
N PRO A 116 -23.06 -3.10 22.04
CA PRO A 116 -23.23 -4.53 22.17
C PRO A 116 -23.78 -5.11 20.86
N PHE A 117 -22.98 -5.84 20.13
CA PHE A 117 -23.46 -6.72 19.06
C PHE A 117 -23.86 -8.07 19.66
N LEU A 118 -25.10 -8.47 19.37
CA LEU A 118 -25.64 -9.80 19.70
C LEU A 118 -24.77 -10.89 19.07
N LYS A 119 -24.29 -11.81 19.92
CA LYS A 119 -23.64 -13.04 19.51
C LYS A 119 -24.58 -13.88 18.65
N CYS A 120 -24.33 -14.00 17.36
CA CYS A 120 -24.89 -15.06 16.53
C CYS A 120 -23.84 -16.19 16.50
N GLN A 121 -24.01 -17.17 17.39
CA GLN A 121 -23.25 -18.41 17.33
C GLN A 121 -23.85 -19.30 16.24
N ALA A 122 -23.21 -19.36 15.07
CA ALA A 122 -23.47 -20.41 14.09
C ALA A 122 -22.58 -21.61 14.40
N SER A 123 -23.16 -22.60 15.07
CA SER A 123 -22.55 -23.92 15.25
C SER A 123 -22.57 -24.67 13.92
N LEU A 124 -21.43 -24.81 13.27
CA LEU A 124 -21.25 -25.73 12.15
C LEU A 124 -21.17 -27.17 12.68
N ARG A 125 -22.30 -27.86 12.75
CA ARG A 125 -22.35 -29.31 12.74
C ARG A 125 -22.55 -29.80 11.31
N ALA A 126 -21.61 -30.60 10.86
CA ALA A 126 -21.70 -31.32 9.61
C ALA A 126 -22.81 -32.40 9.70
N GLU A 127 -23.82 -32.30 8.83
CA GLU A 127 -24.64 -33.45 8.44
C GLU A 127 -24.96 -33.40 6.95
N ARG A 128 -24.76 -34.52 6.26
CA ARG A 128 -24.95 -34.74 4.84
C ARG A 128 -26.43 -34.97 4.51
N GLY A 129 -26.88 -34.49 3.35
CA GLY A 129 -28.11 -34.94 2.70
C GLY A 129 -28.65 -33.93 1.68
N PRO A 130 -29.23 -34.35 0.53
CA PRO A 130 -29.28 -33.59 -0.70
C PRO A 130 -30.60 -32.83 -0.95
N SER A 131 -30.47 -31.77 -1.76
CA SER A 131 -31.44 -31.15 -2.69
C SER A 131 -32.80 -30.65 -2.20
N ALA A 132 -33.00 -29.32 -2.20
CA ALA A 132 -34.19 -28.64 -2.75
C ALA A 132 -34.03 -27.09 -2.71
N PRO A 133 -34.64 -26.33 -3.62
CA PRO A 133 -34.40 -24.90 -3.76
C PRO A 133 -35.28 -24.07 -2.82
N PHE A 134 -34.71 -22.99 -2.26
CA PHE A 134 -35.44 -22.04 -1.41
C PHE A 134 -35.88 -20.79 -2.17
N PRO A 135 -37.12 -20.31 -1.95
CA PRO A 135 -37.61 -19.07 -2.54
C PRO A 135 -37.23 -17.86 -1.70
N ILE A 136 -36.82 -16.80 -2.37
CA ILE A 136 -36.55 -15.47 -1.80
C ILE A 136 -37.88 -14.82 -1.37
N ARG A 137 -38.00 -14.46 -0.10
CA ARG A 137 -39.05 -13.54 0.38
C ARG A 137 -38.41 -12.29 0.98
N HIS A 138 -38.73 -11.15 0.37
CA HIS A 138 -38.52 -9.83 0.93
C HIS A 138 -39.48 -9.62 2.12
N SER A 139 -38.94 -9.19 3.26
CA SER A 139 -39.74 -8.60 4.33
C SER A 139 -39.03 -7.35 4.87
N SER A 140 -39.67 -6.22 4.59
CA SER A 140 -39.37 -4.91 5.15
C SER A 140 -39.79 -4.85 6.63
N LEU A 141 -38.85 -4.53 7.51
CA LEU A 141 -39.13 -4.31 8.94
C LEU A 141 -39.06 -2.80 9.23
N VAL A 142 -40.22 -2.23 9.58
CA VAL A 142 -40.35 -0.88 10.09
C VAL A 142 -40.14 -0.93 11.62
N ILE A 143 -39.16 -0.17 12.14
CA ILE A 143 -38.94 -0.05 13.58
C ILE A 143 -39.41 1.32 14.04
N SER A 144 -40.47 1.35 14.87
CA SER A 144 -41.00 2.51 15.56
C SER A 144 -40.20 2.76 16.86
N HIS A 145 -39.95 4.05 17.13
CA HIS A 145 -39.31 4.53 18.37
C HIS A 145 -40.27 4.34 19.57
N SER A 146 -39.74 3.81 20.67
CA SER A 146 -40.29 4.00 22.01
C SER A 146 -39.16 4.26 23.00
N SER A 147 -39.29 5.39 23.70
CA SER A 147 -38.45 5.90 24.77
C SER A 147 -38.75 5.18 26.10
N PHE A 148 -37.72 4.78 26.84
CA PHE A 148 -37.82 4.44 28.26
C PHE A 148 -36.69 5.11 29.07
N PRO A 149 -36.98 5.53 30.33
CA PRO A 149 -36.07 6.32 31.16
C PRO A 149 -35.08 5.45 31.97
N ILE A 150 -33.88 5.99 32.20
CA ILE A 150 -32.79 5.39 32.95
C ILE A 150 -32.88 5.84 34.42
N PRO A 151 -32.78 4.96 35.43
CA PRO A 151 -32.56 5.35 36.81
C PRO A 151 -31.07 5.49 37.12
N HIS A 152 -30.71 6.59 37.79
CA HIS A 152 -29.40 6.81 38.40
C HIS A 152 -29.15 5.85 39.56
N SER A 153 -27.99 5.17 39.55
CA SER A 153 -27.40 4.66 40.81
C SER A 153 -25.89 4.89 40.78
N SER A 154 -25.47 5.57 41.85
CA SER A 154 -24.13 5.91 42.22
C SER A 154 -23.22 4.69 42.45
N PHE A 155 -22.01 4.70 41.88
CA PHE A 155 -20.89 3.88 42.35
C PHE A 155 -19.65 4.75 42.58
N SER A 156 -19.03 4.52 43.75
CA SER A 156 -17.90 5.20 44.34
C SER A 156 -16.59 4.90 43.60
N GLU A 157 -15.74 5.93 43.59
CA GLU A 157 -14.34 5.89 43.21
C GLU A 157 -13.52 4.97 44.15
N SER A 158 -12.66 4.10 43.57
CA SER A 158 -11.34 3.82 44.07
C SER A 158 -10.50 3.05 43.06
N ASP A 159 -9.33 3.62 42.76
CA ASP A 159 -8.06 3.02 42.33
C ASP A 159 -7.93 2.40 40.91
N SER A 160 -7.32 3.15 40.06
CA SER A 160 -5.97 2.97 39.45
C SER A 160 -5.80 3.98 38.33
N SER A 161 -5.10 5.05 38.63
CA SER A 161 -4.70 6.08 37.67
C SER A 161 -3.65 5.54 36.67
N PHE A 162 -4.09 5.07 35.51
CA PHE A 162 -3.27 5.06 34.34
C PHE A 162 -3.55 6.34 33.56
N VAL A 163 -2.93 7.43 33.97
CA VAL A 163 -2.99 8.70 33.24
C VAL A 163 -2.03 8.62 32.08
N ILE A 164 -2.55 8.27 30.91
CA ILE A 164 -1.87 8.57 29.64
C ILE A 164 -1.93 10.09 29.49
N ARG A 165 -0.81 10.76 29.76
CA ARG A 165 -0.65 12.18 29.42
C ARG A 165 -0.59 12.30 27.90
N HIS A 166 -1.73 12.55 27.26
CA HIS A 166 -1.77 12.97 25.89
C HIS A 166 -1.12 14.36 25.79
N SER A 167 -0.08 14.46 24.94
CA SER A 167 0.36 15.75 24.44
C SER A 167 -0.82 16.44 23.77
N SER A 168 -0.99 17.73 24.04
CA SER A 168 -2.17 18.53 23.73
C SER A 168 -2.34 18.91 22.24
N LEU A 169 -1.99 18.03 21.30
CA LEU A 169 -2.41 18.12 19.91
C LEU A 169 -3.48 17.04 19.66
N VAL A 170 -4.71 17.49 19.51
CA VAL A 170 -5.81 16.64 19.03
C VAL A 170 -5.57 16.37 17.54
N ILE A 171 -5.00 15.20 17.23
CA ILE A 171 -4.96 14.74 15.84
C ILE A 171 -6.41 14.41 15.44
N PRO A 172 -6.93 14.99 14.34
CA PRO A 172 -8.25 14.63 13.87
C PRO A 172 -8.34 13.11 13.62
N HIS A 173 -9.50 12.50 13.86
CA HIS A 173 -9.77 11.06 13.59
C HIS A 173 -9.43 10.65 12.14
N SER A 174 -9.44 11.61 11.19
CA SER A 174 -9.04 11.46 9.80
C SER A 174 -7.52 11.27 9.58
N SER A 175 -6.71 11.34 10.63
CA SER A 175 -5.24 11.27 10.54
C SER A 175 -4.66 9.89 10.88
N PHE A 176 -5.51 8.89 11.12
CA PHE A 176 -5.09 7.51 11.38
C PHE A 176 -5.29 6.62 10.14
N PRO A 177 -4.60 5.44 10.06
CA PRO A 177 -4.83 4.50 8.98
C PRO A 177 -6.31 4.17 8.82
N ASN A 178 -6.83 4.39 7.61
CA ASN A 178 -8.23 4.10 7.23
C ASN A 178 -8.32 2.96 6.22
N ARG A 179 -7.17 2.41 5.79
CA ARG A 179 -7.03 1.23 4.95
C ARG A 179 -5.94 0.33 5.52
N ILE A 180 -6.20 -0.98 5.61
CA ILE A 180 -5.22 -1.98 6.03
C ILE A 180 -4.95 -2.93 4.88
N SER A 181 -3.66 -3.24 4.61
CA SER A 181 -3.24 -4.31 3.70
C SER A 181 -2.61 -5.44 4.50
N LEU A 182 -3.21 -6.64 4.39
CA LEU A 182 -2.75 -7.83 5.09
C LEU A 182 -1.98 -8.75 4.16
N GLY A 183 -0.71 -8.96 4.42
CA GLY A 183 0.12 -9.93 3.70
C GLY A 183 -0.22 -11.36 4.12
N ILE A 184 -1.27 -11.96 3.57
CA ILE A 184 -1.72 -13.32 3.88
C ILE A 184 -0.93 -14.36 3.08
N GLN A 185 -0.78 -14.15 1.80
CA GLN A 185 -0.09 -14.94 0.78
C GLN A 185 -0.81 -16.24 0.39
N SER A 186 -1.34 -17.02 1.33
CA SER A 186 -2.13 -18.25 1.10
C SER A 186 -2.91 -18.59 2.37
N PHE A 187 -3.95 -19.44 2.24
CA PHE A 187 -4.67 -20.04 3.37
C PHE A 187 -4.31 -21.53 3.55
N HIS A 188 -3.12 -21.95 3.08
CA HIS A 188 -2.61 -23.31 3.23
C HIS A 188 -1.33 -23.33 4.07
N ASP A 189 -1.40 -23.91 5.27
CA ASP A 189 -0.28 -23.95 6.20
C ASP A 189 1.03 -24.54 5.64
N PRO A 190 1.01 -25.59 4.80
CA PRO A 190 2.24 -26.07 4.16
C PRO A 190 2.90 -25.01 3.28
N LEU A 191 2.12 -24.25 2.50
CA LEU A 191 2.65 -23.17 1.65
C LEU A 191 3.14 -21.98 2.47
N LEU A 192 2.40 -21.61 3.53
CA LEU A 192 2.82 -20.58 4.47
C LEU A 192 4.16 -20.92 5.16
N ARG A 193 4.33 -22.17 5.61
CA ARG A 193 5.59 -22.67 6.18
C ARG A 193 6.73 -22.66 5.15
N PHE A 194 6.45 -23.04 3.90
CA PHE A 194 7.43 -22.95 2.81
C PHE A 194 7.90 -21.53 2.61
N LEU A 195 6.98 -20.56 2.58
CA LEU A 195 7.29 -19.13 2.45
C LEU A 195 7.95 -18.52 3.69
N ARG A 196 8.11 -19.28 4.78
CA ARG A 196 8.56 -18.83 6.11
C ARG A 196 7.65 -17.75 6.71
N ARG A 197 6.33 -17.87 6.47
CA ARG A 197 5.35 -17.02 7.15
C ARG A 197 5.19 -17.48 8.60
N ARG A 198 4.96 -16.54 9.53
CA ARG A 198 4.82 -16.80 10.97
C ARG A 198 3.39 -17.20 11.35
N HIS A 199 2.40 -16.75 10.57
CA HIS A 199 0.99 -17.06 10.75
C HIS A 199 0.60 -18.34 10.01
N ASP A 200 -0.53 -18.92 10.43
CA ASP A 200 -1.26 -19.98 9.75
C ASP A 200 -2.58 -19.47 9.17
N ALA A 201 -3.31 -20.31 8.48
CA ALA A 201 -4.58 -19.96 7.83
C ALA A 201 -5.63 -19.47 8.84
N GLU A 202 -5.71 -20.07 10.02
CA GLU A 202 -6.66 -19.66 11.07
C GLU A 202 -6.33 -18.25 11.58
N THR A 203 -5.08 -17.95 11.84
CA THR A 203 -4.61 -16.61 12.22
C THR A 203 -4.95 -15.58 11.15
N ALA A 204 -4.77 -15.91 9.87
CA ALA A 204 -5.08 -15.00 8.76
C ALA A 204 -6.58 -14.67 8.68
N ILE A 205 -7.45 -15.69 8.81
CA ILE A 205 -8.91 -15.51 8.83
C ILE A 205 -9.34 -14.66 10.03
N ASN A 206 -8.83 -15.00 11.22
CA ASN A 206 -9.16 -14.29 12.46
C ASN A 206 -8.69 -12.82 12.42
N ALA A 207 -7.56 -12.53 11.77
CA ALA A 207 -7.05 -11.17 11.62
C ALA A 207 -8.04 -10.26 10.87
N VAL A 208 -8.62 -10.75 9.76
CA VAL A 208 -9.65 -10.00 9.02
C VAL A 208 -10.86 -9.73 9.91
N GLY A 209 -11.35 -10.74 10.65
CA GLY A 209 -12.47 -10.57 11.58
C GLY A 209 -12.19 -9.54 12.69
N GLN A 210 -10.99 -9.56 13.28
CA GLN A 210 -10.58 -8.59 14.29
C GLN A 210 -10.51 -7.15 13.76
N LEU A 211 -10.05 -6.95 12.52
CA LEU A 211 -10.07 -5.63 11.88
C LEU A 211 -11.48 -5.12 11.68
N GLN A 212 -12.39 -5.99 11.19
CA GLN A 212 -13.80 -5.65 11.02
C GLN A 212 -14.49 -5.32 12.35
N GLU A 213 -14.22 -6.10 13.41
CA GLU A 213 -14.71 -5.82 14.77
C GLU A 213 -14.16 -4.51 15.34
N ALA A 214 -12.94 -4.12 14.96
CA ALA A 214 -12.37 -2.83 15.30
C ALA A 214 -12.93 -1.66 14.48
N GLY A 215 -13.84 -1.92 13.51
CA GLY A 215 -14.47 -0.89 12.69
C GLY A 215 -13.67 -0.51 11.44
N ILE A 216 -12.65 -1.28 11.07
CA ILE A 216 -11.90 -1.08 9.83
C ILE A 216 -12.60 -1.85 8.72
N HIS A 217 -13.13 -1.12 7.74
CA HIS A 217 -13.91 -1.68 6.64
C HIS A 217 -13.26 -1.52 5.27
N ASN A 218 -12.06 -0.95 5.17
CA ASN A 218 -11.26 -0.92 3.95
C ASN A 218 -10.06 -1.85 4.14
N ILE A 219 -10.29 -3.15 3.87
CA ILE A 219 -9.32 -4.22 4.08
C ILE A 219 -8.89 -4.76 2.72
N SER A 220 -7.59 -4.73 2.47
CA SER A 220 -6.91 -5.42 1.39
C SER A 220 -6.26 -6.69 1.93
N ILE A 221 -6.27 -7.76 1.15
CA ILE A 221 -5.41 -8.91 1.40
C ILE A 221 -4.51 -9.16 0.21
N ASP A 222 -3.32 -9.66 0.47
CA ASP A 222 -2.35 -9.99 -0.56
C ASP A 222 -2.21 -11.52 -0.63
N LEU A 223 -2.36 -12.10 -1.83
CA LEU A 223 -2.18 -13.52 -2.12
C LEU A 223 -1.07 -13.69 -3.17
N ILE A 224 -0.42 -14.86 -3.13
CA ILE A 224 0.57 -15.26 -4.13
C ILE A 224 0.08 -16.55 -4.79
N TYR A 225 0.06 -16.58 -6.13
CA TYR A 225 -0.20 -17.79 -6.90
C TYR A 225 1.04 -18.26 -7.65
N GLY A 226 1.03 -19.53 -8.08
CA GLY A 226 2.17 -20.16 -8.72
C GLY A 226 3.28 -20.58 -7.74
N LEU A 227 2.94 -20.77 -6.47
CA LEU A 227 3.88 -21.28 -5.47
C LEU A 227 4.30 -22.71 -5.80
N PRO A 228 5.57 -23.09 -5.58
CA PRO A 228 6.01 -24.48 -5.71
C PRO A 228 5.11 -25.45 -4.91
N GLY A 229 4.49 -26.40 -5.65
CA GLY A 229 3.56 -27.35 -5.07
C GLY A 229 2.13 -26.84 -4.85
N GLN A 230 1.80 -25.60 -5.24
CA GLN A 230 0.44 -25.11 -5.25
C GLN A 230 -0.33 -25.69 -6.45
N THR A 231 -1.41 -26.41 -6.19
CA THR A 231 -2.29 -26.95 -7.24
C THR A 231 -3.44 -26.00 -7.54
N MET A 232 -4.15 -26.24 -8.65
CA MET A 232 -5.38 -25.48 -8.99
C MET A 232 -6.44 -25.57 -7.90
N GLU A 233 -6.59 -26.73 -7.25
CA GLU A 233 -7.55 -26.92 -6.15
C GLU A 233 -7.17 -26.13 -4.91
N LEU A 234 -5.87 -26.04 -4.59
CA LEU A 234 -5.38 -25.21 -3.48
C LEU A 234 -5.62 -23.73 -3.77
N TRP A 235 -5.31 -23.29 -4.99
CA TRP A 235 -5.56 -21.91 -5.41
C TRP A 235 -7.05 -21.56 -5.40
N GLN A 236 -7.90 -22.45 -5.89
CA GLN A 236 -9.35 -22.25 -5.84
C GLN A 236 -9.84 -22.08 -4.40
N ARG A 237 -9.33 -22.88 -3.45
CA ARG A 237 -9.68 -22.73 -2.03
C ARG A 237 -9.20 -21.41 -1.44
N ASP A 238 -7.99 -20.96 -1.78
CA ASP A 238 -7.50 -19.65 -1.37
C ASP A 238 -8.47 -18.55 -1.80
N LEU A 239 -8.93 -18.56 -3.07
CA LEU A 239 -9.89 -17.60 -3.59
C LEU A 239 -11.28 -17.73 -2.93
N ASP A 240 -11.77 -18.95 -2.68
CA ASP A 240 -13.05 -19.18 -2.01
C ASP A 240 -13.05 -18.60 -0.59
N ILE A 241 -11.97 -18.80 0.16
CA ILE A 241 -11.80 -18.22 1.49
C ILE A 241 -11.72 -16.70 1.37
N ALA A 242 -10.84 -16.16 0.52
CA ALA A 242 -10.62 -14.73 0.35
C ALA A 242 -11.94 -13.97 0.11
N PHE A 243 -12.73 -14.40 -0.86
CA PHE A 243 -14.01 -13.74 -1.19
C PHE A 243 -15.11 -13.96 -0.14
N SER A 244 -14.98 -14.99 0.73
CA SER A 244 -15.91 -15.19 1.84
C SER A 244 -15.66 -14.28 3.04
N LEU A 245 -14.47 -13.67 3.16
CA LEU A 245 -14.06 -12.85 4.30
C LEU A 245 -14.68 -11.45 4.30
N GLY A 246 -15.39 -11.04 3.23
CA GLY A 246 -15.97 -9.70 3.14
C GLY A 246 -14.93 -8.58 3.03
N ILE A 247 -13.81 -8.86 2.37
CA ILE A 247 -12.76 -7.88 2.04
C ILE A 247 -13.22 -6.93 0.92
N GLN A 248 -12.60 -5.77 0.81
CA GLN A 248 -12.91 -4.78 -0.22
C GLN A 248 -11.89 -4.74 -1.34
N HIS A 249 -10.71 -5.30 -1.13
CA HIS A 249 -9.61 -5.28 -2.09
C HIS A 249 -8.80 -6.58 -2.00
N LEU A 250 -8.32 -7.05 -3.16
CA LEU A 250 -7.44 -8.20 -3.29
C LEU A 250 -6.25 -7.82 -4.19
N SER A 251 -5.05 -7.97 -3.67
CA SER A 251 -3.82 -8.02 -4.47
C SER A 251 -3.44 -9.49 -4.68
N ALA A 252 -3.24 -9.91 -5.92
CA ALA A 252 -2.83 -11.27 -6.22
C ALA A 252 -1.64 -11.24 -7.20
N TYR A 253 -0.50 -11.71 -6.72
CA TYR A 253 0.78 -11.66 -7.42
C TYR A 253 1.18 -13.04 -7.92
N ALA A 254 1.62 -13.13 -9.19
CA ALA A 254 2.39 -14.28 -9.64
C ALA A 254 3.70 -14.36 -8.86
N LEU A 255 4.09 -15.55 -8.42
CA LEU A 255 5.38 -15.72 -7.76
C LEU A 255 6.51 -15.35 -8.72
N SER A 256 7.37 -14.41 -8.32
CA SER A 256 8.61 -14.08 -9.00
C SER A 256 9.82 -14.65 -8.24
N TYR A 257 10.91 -14.89 -8.98
CA TYR A 257 12.15 -15.44 -8.45
C TYR A 257 13.25 -14.39 -8.52
N GLU A 258 13.17 -13.40 -7.63
CA GLU A 258 14.08 -12.24 -7.62
C GLU A 258 15.49 -12.64 -7.21
N GLU A 259 16.49 -12.19 -7.99
CA GLU A 259 17.89 -12.48 -7.77
C GLU A 259 18.34 -12.08 -6.35
N GLY A 260 19.11 -12.95 -5.70
CA GLY A 260 19.59 -12.73 -4.34
C GLY A 260 18.63 -13.17 -3.24
N THR A 261 17.38 -13.52 -3.55
CA THR A 261 16.44 -14.09 -2.57
C THR A 261 16.78 -15.57 -2.28
N ALA A 262 16.37 -16.05 -1.10
CA ALA A 262 16.53 -17.46 -0.77
C ALA A 262 15.79 -18.37 -1.76
N LEU A 263 14.62 -17.95 -2.23
CA LEU A 263 13.82 -18.67 -3.22
C LEU A 263 14.52 -18.79 -4.56
N TRP A 264 15.16 -17.70 -5.03
CA TRP A 264 15.97 -17.71 -6.25
C TRP A 264 17.15 -18.70 -6.14
N HIS A 265 17.86 -18.71 -5.00
CA HIS A 265 18.94 -19.68 -4.77
C HIS A 265 18.43 -21.13 -4.78
N MET A 266 17.24 -21.41 -4.18
CA MET A 266 16.62 -22.74 -4.21
C MET A 266 16.29 -23.18 -5.64
N ARG A 267 15.79 -22.26 -6.46
CA ARG A 267 15.56 -22.47 -7.91
C ARG A 267 16.85 -22.83 -8.64
N GLN A 268 17.91 -22.02 -8.47
CA GLN A 268 19.20 -22.24 -9.12
C GLN A 268 19.84 -23.59 -8.73
N GLN A 269 19.60 -24.06 -7.53
CA GLN A 269 20.08 -25.36 -7.03
C GLN A 269 19.19 -26.54 -7.47
N GLY A 270 18.08 -26.29 -8.17
CA GLY A 270 17.12 -27.34 -8.55
C GLY A 270 16.40 -27.99 -7.37
N SER A 271 16.39 -27.35 -6.20
CA SER A 271 15.73 -27.88 -4.99
C SER A 271 14.21 -27.63 -4.95
N ILE A 272 13.70 -26.82 -5.87
CA ILE A 272 12.29 -26.56 -6.10
C ILE A 272 11.99 -26.62 -7.60
N CYS A 273 10.75 -27.03 -7.95
CA CYS A 273 10.21 -26.90 -9.30
C CYS A 273 9.30 -25.68 -9.37
N GLU A 274 9.47 -24.89 -10.41
CA GLU A 274 8.55 -23.81 -10.73
C GLU A 274 7.21 -24.38 -11.17
N THR A 275 6.13 -23.63 -10.94
CA THR A 275 4.84 -23.91 -11.55
C THR A 275 4.96 -23.65 -13.05
N ASP A 276 4.47 -24.58 -13.87
CA ASP A 276 4.52 -24.44 -15.32
C ASP A 276 3.64 -23.30 -15.81
N GLU A 277 3.97 -22.78 -16.99
CA GLU A 277 3.34 -21.61 -17.59
C GLU A 277 1.83 -21.82 -17.83
N GLU A 278 1.42 -23.00 -18.29
CA GLU A 278 0.01 -23.33 -18.54
C GLU A 278 -0.78 -23.27 -17.22
N THR A 279 -0.23 -23.84 -16.15
CA THR A 279 -0.84 -23.79 -14.81
C THR A 279 -0.90 -22.35 -14.29
N MET A 280 0.13 -21.53 -14.52
CA MET A 280 0.14 -20.11 -14.14
C MET A 280 -0.97 -19.32 -14.84
N VAL A 281 -1.13 -19.52 -16.15
CA VAL A 281 -2.21 -18.91 -16.94
C VAL A 281 -3.58 -19.32 -16.42
N ASN A 282 -3.78 -20.63 -16.18
CA ASN A 282 -5.04 -21.15 -15.64
C ASN A 282 -5.37 -20.60 -14.25
N MET A 283 -4.36 -20.42 -13.37
CA MET A 283 -4.53 -19.81 -12.04
C MET A 283 -4.98 -18.35 -12.15
N TYR A 284 -4.39 -17.60 -13.07
CA TYR A 284 -4.77 -16.21 -13.29
C TYR A 284 -6.16 -16.05 -13.90
N GLU A 285 -6.50 -16.89 -14.86
CA GLU A 285 -7.86 -16.89 -15.44
C GLU A 285 -8.92 -17.21 -14.39
N LEU A 286 -8.65 -18.22 -13.54
CA LEU A 286 -9.53 -18.55 -12.42
C LEU A 286 -9.69 -17.36 -11.45
N LEU A 287 -8.60 -16.67 -11.12
CA LEU A 287 -8.62 -15.44 -10.31
C LEU A 287 -9.55 -14.38 -10.91
N CYS A 288 -9.36 -14.06 -12.20
CA CYS A 288 -10.17 -13.07 -12.89
C CYS A 288 -11.66 -13.44 -12.88
N GLN A 289 -11.99 -14.70 -13.17
CA GLN A 289 -13.37 -15.20 -13.16
C GLN A 289 -14.00 -15.12 -11.76
N ARG A 290 -13.27 -15.53 -10.72
CA ARG A 290 -13.75 -15.53 -9.33
C ARG A 290 -13.91 -14.11 -8.78
N ALA A 291 -12.98 -13.21 -9.07
CA ALA A 291 -13.06 -11.81 -8.68
C ALA A 291 -14.27 -11.12 -9.32
N GLN A 292 -14.48 -11.32 -10.62
CA GLN A 292 -15.66 -10.80 -11.33
C GLN A 292 -16.96 -11.34 -10.74
N ALA A 293 -17.04 -12.65 -10.47
CA ALA A 293 -18.22 -13.28 -9.87
C ALA A 293 -18.50 -12.75 -8.46
N ALA A 294 -17.48 -12.34 -7.73
CA ALA A 294 -17.58 -11.72 -6.41
C ALA A 294 -17.86 -10.20 -6.46
N GLY A 295 -18.01 -9.62 -7.66
CA GLY A 295 -18.31 -8.19 -7.85
C GLY A 295 -17.10 -7.26 -7.75
N PHE A 296 -15.87 -7.80 -7.84
CA PHE A 296 -14.66 -7.01 -7.86
C PHE A 296 -14.34 -6.53 -9.28
N ASP A 297 -13.98 -5.26 -9.39
CA ASP A 297 -13.40 -4.68 -10.59
C ASP A 297 -11.92 -5.04 -10.67
N HIS A 298 -11.49 -5.60 -11.80
CA HIS A 298 -10.08 -5.79 -12.15
C HIS A 298 -9.56 -4.46 -12.71
N TYR A 299 -8.96 -3.62 -11.88
CA TYR A 299 -8.63 -2.25 -12.27
C TYR A 299 -7.18 -2.06 -12.74
N GLU A 300 -6.28 -3.00 -12.40
CA GLU A 300 -4.92 -3.13 -12.92
C GLU A 300 -4.47 -4.60 -12.81
N ILE A 301 -3.34 -4.97 -13.42
CA ILE A 301 -2.93 -6.37 -13.67
C ILE A 301 -3.01 -7.27 -12.43
N SER A 302 -2.58 -6.79 -11.26
CA SER A 302 -2.46 -7.61 -10.04
C SER A 302 -3.50 -7.27 -8.98
N ASN A 303 -4.34 -6.22 -9.19
CA ASN A 303 -5.21 -5.70 -8.15
C ASN A 303 -6.68 -5.67 -8.56
N PHE A 304 -7.52 -6.12 -7.62
CA PHE A 304 -8.96 -6.26 -7.74
C PHE A 304 -9.63 -5.57 -6.57
N ALA A 305 -10.72 -4.83 -6.80
CA ALA A 305 -11.41 -4.13 -5.73
C ALA A 305 -12.91 -4.06 -5.98
N LEU A 306 -13.70 -4.02 -4.90
CA LEU A 306 -15.09 -3.59 -4.99
C LEU A 306 -15.14 -2.14 -5.49
N PRO A 307 -16.19 -1.72 -6.20
CA PRO A 307 -16.34 -0.36 -6.69
C PRO A 307 -16.12 0.69 -5.59
N GLY A 308 -15.18 1.62 -5.83
CA GLY A 308 -14.81 2.67 -4.89
C GLY A 308 -13.75 2.30 -3.85
N PHE A 309 -13.21 1.06 -3.87
CA PHE A 309 -12.17 0.59 -2.96
C PHE A 309 -10.81 0.31 -3.63
N GLN A 310 -10.63 0.77 -4.88
CA GLN A 310 -9.31 0.73 -5.51
C GLN A 310 -8.29 1.47 -4.65
N SER A 311 -7.08 0.92 -4.53
CA SER A 311 -5.98 1.61 -3.83
C SER A 311 -5.64 2.91 -4.55
N ARG A 312 -5.92 4.04 -3.92
CA ARG A 312 -5.64 5.37 -4.48
C ARG A 312 -4.14 5.61 -4.59
N HIS A 313 -3.38 5.06 -3.62
CA HIS A 313 -1.92 5.17 -3.63
C HIS A 313 -1.30 4.39 -4.78
N ASN A 314 -1.64 3.10 -4.93
CA ASN A 314 -1.11 2.26 -6.02
C ASN A 314 -1.54 2.81 -7.39
N SER A 315 -2.79 3.23 -7.54
CA SER A 315 -3.29 3.83 -8.78
C SER A 315 -2.53 5.10 -9.15
N SER A 316 -2.00 5.85 -8.18
CA SER A 316 -1.23 7.08 -8.44
C SER A 316 0.09 6.82 -9.17
N TYR A 317 0.71 5.66 -8.97
CA TYR A 317 1.92 5.27 -9.71
C TYR A 317 1.63 5.10 -11.21
N TRP A 318 0.52 4.47 -11.54
CA TRP A 318 0.13 4.22 -12.94
C TRP A 318 -0.30 5.46 -13.70
N THR A 319 -0.66 6.53 -12.99
CA THR A 319 -1.04 7.82 -13.59
C THR A 319 0.11 8.83 -13.66
N GLY A 320 1.33 8.44 -13.26
CA GLY A 320 2.48 9.34 -13.20
C GLY A 320 2.31 10.49 -12.20
N THR A 321 1.46 10.31 -11.19
CA THR A 321 1.27 11.29 -10.11
C THR A 321 2.55 11.42 -9.28
N PRO A 322 3.01 12.64 -8.93
CA PRO A 322 4.17 12.81 -8.08
C PRO A 322 3.99 12.17 -6.70
N TYR A 323 5.06 11.62 -6.16
CA TYR A 323 5.08 11.04 -4.82
C TYR A 323 6.42 11.23 -4.14
N LEU A 324 6.40 11.25 -2.81
CA LEU A 324 7.56 11.36 -1.95
C LEU A 324 7.74 10.09 -1.15
N GLY A 325 8.92 9.49 -1.24
CA GLY A 325 9.32 8.34 -0.43
C GLY A 325 10.28 8.75 0.67
N PHE A 326 10.02 8.28 1.90
CA PHE A 326 10.84 8.49 3.08
C PHE A 326 11.27 7.16 3.69
N GLY A 327 12.47 7.13 4.23
CA GLY A 327 13.11 5.93 4.77
C GLY A 327 14.08 5.27 3.79
N PRO A 328 14.98 4.38 4.26
CA PRO A 328 15.99 3.72 3.43
C PRO A 328 15.32 2.82 2.37
N GLY A 329 15.77 2.93 1.12
CA GLY A 329 15.18 2.21 -0.01
C GLY A 329 13.90 2.82 -0.57
N ALA A 330 13.39 3.93 -0.01
CA ALA A 330 12.21 4.60 -0.54
C ALA A 330 12.54 5.42 -1.80
N HIS A 331 11.65 5.35 -2.78
CA HIS A 331 11.73 6.09 -4.03
C HIS A 331 10.76 7.27 -4.05
N SER A 332 11.09 8.28 -4.83
CA SER A 332 10.29 9.48 -5.06
C SER A 332 10.29 9.85 -6.53
N TYR A 333 9.26 10.58 -6.96
CA TYR A 333 9.09 11.06 -8.33
C TYR A 333 8.43 12.43 -8.35
N ASP A 334 8.97 13.36 -9.16
CA ASP A 334 8.44 14.72 -9.28
C ASP A 334 7.19 14.85 -10.16
N GLY A 335 6.76 13.75 -10.80
CA GLY A 335 5.66 13.74 -11.77
C GLY A 335 6.06 14.19 -13.17
N LEU A 336 7.34 14.51 -13.42
CA LEU A 336 7.85 15.05 -14.69
C LEU A 336 9.00 14.21 -15.26
N SER A 337 10.17 14.31 -14.67
CA SER A 337 11.38 13.69 -15.22
C SER A 337 12.44 13.36 -14.17
N THR A 338 12.22 13.63 -12.90
CA THR A 338 13.23 13.41 -11.89
C THR A 338 12.75 12.40 -10.87
N ARG A 339 13.53 11.35 -10.70
CA ARG A 339 13.41 10.38 -9.62
C ARG A 339 14.55 10.51 -8.64
N TRP A 340 14.30 10.18 -7.41
CA TRP A 340 15.35 9.99 -6.43
C TRP A 340 14.97 8.87 -5.49
N SER A 341 15.97 8.22 -4.93
CA SER A 341 15.78 7.14 -3.96
C SER A 341 16.79 7.26 -2.82
N ASN A 342 16.36 6.91 -1.64
CA ASN A 342 17.28 6.69 -0.52
C ASN A 342 18.02 5.35 -0.70
N HIS A 343 19.31 5.31 -0.37
CA HIS A 343 20.06 4.05 -0.42
C HIS A 343 19.44 3.00 0.51
N PRO A 344 19.33 1.73 0.11
CA PRO A 344 18.77 0.66 0.90
C PRO A 344 19.77 0.16 1.97
N ASP A 345 20.21 1.07 2.85
CA ASP A 345 21.12 0.79 3.95
C ASP A 345 20.70 1.58 5.21
N LEU A 346 20.35 0.83 6.27
CA LEU A 346 19.86 1.45 7.51
C LEU A 346 20.95 2.21 8.25
N ASP A 347 22.20 1.73 8.23
CA ASP A 347 23.28 2.37 8.98
C ASP A 347 23.71 3.70 8.34
N THR A 348 23.82 3.73 7.02
CA THR A 348 24.04 4.95 6.25
C THR A 348 22.89 5.94 6.48
N TYR A 349 21.65 5.47 6.46
CA TYR A 349 20.47 6.29 6.73
C TYR A 349 20.51 6.92 8.13
N LEU A 350 20.82 6.12 9.16
CA LEU A 350 20.93 6.58 10.55
C LEU A 350 22.13 7.51 10.74
N ALA A 351 23.27 7.27 10.08
CA ALA A 351 24.42 8.15 10.16
C ALA A 351 24.11 9.56 9.60
N TYR A 352 23.30 9.62 8.56
CA TYR A 352 22.93 10.88 7.94
C TYR A 352 21.80 11.60 8.70
N TRP A 353 20.64 10.97 8.85
CA TRP A 353 19.46 11.57 9.46
C TRP A 353 19.42 11.47 10.99
N GLY A 354 20.25 10.61 11.59
CA GLY A 354 20.30 10.37 13.02
C GLY A 354 21.05 11.42 13.82
N SER A 355 21.89 12.24 13.18
CA SER A 355 22.69 13.27 13.86
C SER A 355 21.85 14.47 14.29
N PRO A 356 22.05 15.02 15.50
CA PRO A 356 21.35 16.24 15.97
C PRO A 356 21.62 17.49 15.14
N THR A 357 22.63 17.45 14.28
CA THR A 357 23.02 18.54 13.35
C THR A 357 22.27 18.49 12.01
N ALA A 358 21.40 17.50 11.78
CA ALA A 358 20.49 17.53 10.64
C ALA A 358 19.56 18.77 10.80
N PRO A 359 19.34 19.56 9.72
CA PRO A 359 18.60 20.82 9.82
C PRO A 359 17.17 20.60 10.27
N THR A 360 16.87 20.97 11.51
CA THR A 360 15.50 21.14 11.98
C THR A 360 15.05 22.54 11.61
N ALA A 361 13.83 22.69 11.07
CA ALA A 361 13.23 23.99 10.79
C ALA A 361 13.34 24.89 12.02
N ALA A 362 13.87 26.10 11.82
CA ALA A 362 14.12 27.07 12.89
C ALA A 362 12.84 27.37 13.66
N THR A 363 12.90 27.21 14.97
CA THR A 363 11.90 27.76 15.92
C THR A 363 11.80 29.25 15.69
N PRO A 364 10.62 29.89 15.58
CA PRO A 364 10.52 31.32 15.41
C PRO A 364 11.05 32.04 16.66
N ALA A 365 12.15 32.73 16.50
CA ALA A 365 12.75 33.60 17.53
C ALA A 365 11.82 34.76 17.83
N GLY A 366 11.65 35.03 19.14
CA GLY A 366 10.76 36.02 19.69
C GLY A 366 10.98 37.46 19.19
N ASN A 367 9.87 38.19 19.28
CA ASN A 367 9.65 39.60 19.02
C ASN A 367 10.84 40.54 19.32
N THR A 368 11.26 41.27 18.31
CA THR A 368 11.73 42.67 18.45
C THR A 368 11.12 43.55 17.33
N ALA A 369 10.67 44.72 17.75
CA ALA A 369 9.79 45.66 17.05
C ALA A 369 10.34 46.29 15.75
N PRO A 370 9.51 47.02 14.95
CA PRO A 370 9.62 47.17 13.52
C PRO A 370 10.42 48.36 13.05
N THR A 371 11.19 48.21 12.00
CA THR A 371 11.64 49.31 11.12
C THR A 371 11.24 49.06 9.68
N ALA A 372 10.82 50.11 9.02
CA ALA A 372 10.06 50.30 7.80
C ALA A 372 10.42 49.51 6.51
N PRO A 373 9.52 49.50 5.48
CA PRO A 373 9.42 48.42 4.50
C PRO A 373 10.39 48.55 3.34
N THR A 374 11.15 47.51 3.10
CA THR A 374 11.83 47.27 1.82
C THR A 374 11.10 46.11 1.12
N VAL A 375 10.82 46.29 -0.17
CA VAL A 375 10.12 45.39 -1.06
C VAL A 375 10.76 43.99 -0.97
N ALA A 376 10.00 43.02 -0.45
CA ALA A 376 10.45 41.63 -0.30
C ALA A 376 10.32 40.89 -1.64
N THR A 377 11.45 40.52 -2.22
CA THR A 377 11.57 39.35 -3.10
C THR A 377 11.26 38.09 -2.31
N PRO A 378 10.61 37.07 -2.87
CA PRO A 378 10.30 35.82 -2.13
C PRO A 378 11.60 35.19 -1.63
N ALA A 379 11.66 34.99 -0.32
CA ALA A 379 12.81 34.43 0.38
C ALA A 379 13.16 33.07 -0.20
N GLY A 380 14.36 32.95 -0.79
CA GLY A 380 14.94 31.72 -1.21
C GLY A 380 15.09 30.79 0.01
N ARG A 381 14.71 29.53 -0.16
CA ARG A 381 15.00 28.46 0.81
C ARG A 381 16.49 28.45 1.12
N VAL A 382 16.83 28.59 2.37
CA VAL A 382 18.23 28.53 2.81
C VAL A 382 18.60 27.04 2.85
N ALA A 383 19.49 26.61 1.95
CA ALA A 383 20.08 25.29 1.99
C ALA A 383 20.82 25.11 3.33
N GLY A 384 20.27 24.30 4.23
CA GLY A 384 20.93 23.87 5.46
C GLY A 384 22.11 22.97 5.11
N GLY A 385 23.35 23.48 5.32
CA GLY A 385 24.57 22.76 4.98
C GLY A 385 24.83 21.59 5.93
N PHE A 386 24.98 20.38 5.38
CA PHE A 386 25.58 19.23 6.05
C PHE A 386 27.08 19.44 6.31
N PRO A 387 27.68 18.64 7.21
CA PRO A 387 29.14 18.64 7.31
C PRO A 387 29.73 18.35 5.93
N ALA A 388 30.54 19.25 5.43
CA ALA A 388 31.19 19.10 4.13
C ALA A 388 31.95 17.76 4.09
N GLY A 389 31.46 16.81 3.26
CA GLY A 389 32.08 15.51 3.07
C GLY A 389 31.21 14.29 3.39
N SER A 390 30.00 14.44 3.95
CA SER A 390 29.08 13.29 4.08
C SER A 390 28.41 13.01 2.73
N PRO A 391 28.51 11.77 2.19
CA PRO A 391 27.80 11.44 0.95
C PRO A 391 26.31 11.55 1.18
N SER A 392 25.58 12.16 0.22
CA SER A 392 24.10 12.15 0.25
C SER A 392 23.59 10.71 0.34
N PRO A 393 22.60 10.42 1.20
CA PRO A 393 21.99 9.08 1.23
C PRO A 393 21.07 8.86 0.03
N ARG A 394 21.02 9.77 -0.93
CA ARG A 394 20.11 9.75 -2.08
C ARG A 394 20.84 9.62 -3.40
N SER A 395 20.30 8.79 -4.27
CA SER A 395 20.61 8.75 -5.69
C SER A 395 19.54 9.56 -6.43
N ILE A 396 19.96 10.36 -7.43
CA ILE A 396 19.06 11.16 -8.27
C ILE A 396 19.22 10.68 -9.70
N GLU A 397 18.11 10.48 -10.38
CA GLU A 397 18.01 10.07 -11.77
C GLU A 397 17.18 11.09 -12.56
N HIS A 398 17.65 11.44 -13.74
CA HIS A 398 16.94 12.30 -14.68
C HIS A 398 16.54 11.49 -15.90
N LEU A 399 15.23 11.28 -16.05
CA LEU A 399 14.68 10.50 -17.14
C LEU A 399 14.77 11.27 -18.46
N THR A 400 15.29 10.61 -19.47
CA THR A 400 15.26 11.06 -20.86
C THR A 400 13.82 11.09 -21.41
N GLU A 401 13.61 11.68 -22.56
CA GLU A 401 12.29 11.66 -23.20
C GLU A 401 11.86 10.22 -23.58
N ALA A 402 12.81 9.38 -24.04
CA ALA A 402 12.53 7.98 -24.37
C ALA A 402 12.09 7.21 -23.12
N GLU A 403 12.82 7.27 -22.02
CA GLU A 403 12.46 6.61 -20.76
C GLU A 403 11.09 7.07 -20.24
N ARG A 404 10.78 8.36 -20.32
CA ARG A 404 9.45 8.88 -19.95
C ARG A 404 8.33 8.36 -20.83
N TYR A 405 8.61 8.17 -22.13
CA TYR A 405 7.67 7.58 -23.06
C TYR A 405 7.44 6.10 -22.71
N ASP A 406 8.50 5.33 -22.51
CA ASP A 406 8.43 3.92 -22.16
C ASP A 406 7.66 3.69 -20.86
N GLU A 407 7.91 4.51 -19.84
CA GLU A 407 7.14 4.50 -18.59
C GLU A 407 5.66 4.85 -18.80
N PHE A 408 5.36 5.83 -19.65
CA PHE A 408 3.98 6.19 -19.94
C PHE A 408 3.22 5.03 -20.60
N VAL A 409 3.88 4.30 -21.52
CA VAL A 409 3.34 3.11 -22.17
C VAL A 409 3.12 2.00 -21.14
N MET A 410 4.16 1.67 -20.37
CA MET A 410 4.12 0.63 -19.34
C MET A 410 3.03 0.91 -18.29
N CYS A 411 3.03 2.09 -17.70
CA CYS A 411 2.05 2.46 -16.67
C CYS A 411 0.62 2.47 -17.21
N GLY A 412 0.42 3.00 -18.43
CA GLY A 412 -0.90 3.04 -19.05
C GLY A 412 -1.46 1.64 -19.30
N LEU A 413 -0.69 0.75 -19.92
CA LEU A 413 -1.13 -0.60 -20.24
C LEU A 413 -1.34 -1.50 -19.03
N ARG A 414 -0.72 -1.21 -17.88
CA ARG A 414 -1.00 -1.94 -16.65
C ARG A 414 -2.40 -1.72 -16.11
N THR A 415 -3.05 -0.63 -16.52
CA THR A 415 -4.40 -0.29 -16.06
C THR A 415 -5.48 -0.76 -17.03
N ARG A 416 -6.67 -1.01 -16.51
CA ARG A 416 -7.86 -1.32 -17.31
C ARG A 416 -8.18 -0.22 -18.33
N GLN A 417 -7.88 1.05 -18.02
CA GLN A 417 -8.16 2.17 -18.89
C GLN A 417 -7.24 2.20 -20.10
N GLY A 418 -6.00 1.74 -19.92
CA GLY A 418 -5.00 1.76 -20.98
C GLY A 418 -4.37 3.14 -21.19
N ILE A 419 -3.68 3.29 -22.33
CA ILE A 419 -3.00 4.51 -22.75
C ILE A 419 -4.03 5.47 -23.35
N ASP A 420 -4.13 6.68 -22.83
CA ASP A 420 -4.83 7.79 -23.45
C ASP A 420 -3.97 8.36 -24.59
N LEU A 421 -4.40 8.15 -25.83
CA LEU A 421 -3.66 8.56 -27.04
C LEU A 421 -3.60 10.08 -27.21
N GLU A 422 -4.60 10.82 -26.75
CA GLU A 422 -4.61 12.30 -26.78
C GLU A 422 -3.59 12.85 -25.77
N ALA A 423 -3.55 12.30 -24.54
CA ALA A 423 -2.58 12.65 -23.55
C ALA A 423 -1.14 12.29 -23.97
N LEU A 424 -0.96 11.14 -24.66
CA LEU A 424 0.32 10.75 -25.21
C LEU A 424 0.79 11.74 -26.29
N GLU A 425 -0.07 12.12 -27.24
CA GLU A 425 0.28 13.08 -28.29
C GLU A 425 0.59 14.46 -27.72
N ALA A 426 -0.18 14.92 -26.75
CA ALA A 426 0.05 16.18 -26.07
C ALA A 426 1.38 16.21 -25.32
N ARG A 427 1.82 15.08 -24.75
CA ARG A 427 3.04 14.99 -23.92
C ARG A 427 4.29 14.72 -24.75
N PHE A 428 4.21 13.89 -25.80
CA PHE A 428 5.37 13.38 -26.54
C PHE A 428 5.34 13.74 -28.05
N GLY A 429 4.29 14.40 -28.51
CA GLY A 429 4.14 14.88 -29.88
C GLY A 429 3.69 13.82 -30.86
N HIS A 430 3.36 14.31 -32.07
CA HIS A 430 2.80 13.49 -33.16
C HIS A 430 3.70 12.33 -33.61
N GLN A 431 5.02 12.49 -33.56
CA GLN A 431 5.95 11.43 -33.97
C GLN A 431 5.87 10.20 -33.09
N ARG A 432 5.83 10.38 -31.76
CA ARG A 432 5.69 9.30 -30.77
C ARG A 432 4.30 8.67 -30.84
N HIS A 433 3.25 9.45 -31.06
CA HIS A 433 1.90 8.96 -31.28
C HIS A 433 1.84 8.05 -32.52
N ALA A 434 2.38 8.51 -33.66
CA ALA A 434 2.43 7.70 -34.89
C ALA A 434 3.29 6.42 -34.72
N TYR A 435 4.39 6.50 -33.95
CA TYR A 435 5.22 5.34 -33.60
C TYR A 435 4.39 4.31 -32.83
N LEU A 436 3.73 4.73 -31.72
CA LEU A 436 2.91 3.83 -30.92
C LEU A 436 1.85 3.11 -31.75
N LEU A 437 1.08 3.83 -32.58
CA LEU A 437 0.04 3.23 -33.41
C LEU A 437 0.60 2.23 -34.42
N ARG A 438 1.79 2.48 -34.98
CA ARG A 438 2.46 1.54 -35.88
C ARG A 438 2.87 0.27 -35.15
N MET A 439 3.44 0.38 -33.93
CA MET A 439 3.83 -0.77 -33.12
C MET A 439 2.64 -1.52 -32.56
N ALA A 440 1.54 -0.84 -32.26
CA ALA A 440 0.30 -1.45 -31.79
C ALA A 440 -0.47 -2.21 -32.90
N ALA A 441 -0.25 -1.91 -34.17
CA ALA A 441 -1.04 -2.50 -35.27
C ALA A 441 -1.01 -4.05 -35.33
N PRO A 442 0.13 -4.75 -35.16
CA PRO A 442 0.14 -6.21 -35.06
C PRO A 442 -0.68 -6.74 -33.87
N HIS A 443 -0.60 -6.09 -32.72
CA HIS A 443 -1.30 -6.47 -31.50
C HIS A 443 -2.82 -6.24 -31.61
N LEU A 444 -3.26 -5.16 -32.26
CA LEU A 444 -4.66 -4.92 -32.59
C LEU A 444 -5.21 -6.00 -33.51
N ASN A 445 -4.44 -6.40 -34.55
CA ASN A 445 -4.82 -7.48 -35.45
C ASN A 445 -4.86 -8.85 -34.75
N ALA A 446 -3.95 -9.10 -33.80
CA ALA A 446 -3.91 -10.33 -33.01
C ALA A 446 -4.97 -10.37 -31.88
N GLY A 447 -5.61 -9.24 -31.60
CA GLY A 447 -6.57 -9.09 -30.52
C GLY A 447 -5.94 -9.15 -29.12
N THR A 448 -4.64 -8.85 -28.99
CA THR A 448 -3.94 -8.68 -27.70
C THR A 448 -4.08 -7.25 -27.19
N LEU A 449 -4.26 -6.28 -28.09
CA LEU A 449 -4.67 -4.92 -27.77
C LEU A 449 -6.06 -4.63 -28.33
N ALA A 450 -6.77 -3.70 -27.72
CA ALA A 450 -8.02 -3.16 -28.23
C ALA A 450 -8.03 -1.63 -28.09
N LEU A 451 -8.80 -0.98 -28.97
CA LEU A 451 -9.00 0.46 -28.95
C LEU A 451 -10.44 0.76 -28.56
N SER A 452 -10.64 1.53 -27.50
CA SER A 452 -11.95 2.00 -27.02
C SER A 452 -11.96 3.52 -26.97
N GLY A 453 -12.60 4.17 -27.95
CA GLY A 453 -12.47 5.62 -28.14
C GLY A 453 -11.03 5.98 -28.46
N HIS A 454 -10.41 6.79 -27.62
CA HIS A 454 -9.00 7.18 -27.71
C HIS A 454 -8.08 6.45 -26.70
N HIS A 455 -8.57 5.37 -26.09
CA HIS A 455 -7.77 4.56 -25.16
C HIS A 455 -7.34 3.25 -25.79
N LEU A 456 -6.03 3.00 -25.79
CA LEU A 456 -5.41 1.74 -26.21
C LEU A 456 -5.15 0.90 -24.96
N HIS A 457 -5.76 -0.29 -24.86
CA HIS A 457 -5.66 -1.12 -23.65
C HIS A 457 -5.41 -2.60 -23.99
N LEU A 458 -4.84 -3.33 -23.02
CA LEU A 458 -4.72 -4.79 -23.10
C LEU A 458 -6.10 -5.44 -23.11
N THR A 459 -6.23 -6.51 -23.86
CA THR A 459 -7.40 -7.40 -23.77
C THR A 459 -7.19 -8.44 -22.67
N GLN A 460 -8.24 -9.05 -22.16
CA GLN A 460 -8.12 -10.12 -21.17
C GLN A 460 -7.19 -11.25 -21.62
N LYS A 461 -7.13 -11.52 -22.93
CA LYS A 461 -6.28 -12.55 -23.54
C LYS A 461 -4.78 -12.29 -23.34
N SER A 462 -4.36 -11.03 -23.22
CA SER A 462 -2.95 -10.63 -23.21
C SER A 462 -2.46 -10.16 -21.83
N LEU A 463 -3.27 -10.26 -20.77
CA LEU A 463 -2.84 -9.80 -19.44
C LEU A 463 -1.64 -10.59 -18.91
N MET A 464 -1.57 -11.90 -19.17
CA MET A 464 -0.44 -12.74 -18.78
C MET A 464 0.82 -12.55 -19.62
N THR A 465 0.68 -12.01 -20.83
CA THR A 465 1.78 -11.66 -21.74
C THR A 465 1.93 -10.15 -21.86
N SER A 466 1.48 -9.42 -20.85
CA SER A 466 1.46 -7.95 -20.87
C SER A 466 2.85 -7.34 -21.05
N ASP A 467 3.88 -7.95 -20.45
CA ASP A 467 5.24 -7.45 -20.51
C ASP A 467 5.82 -7.52 -21.92
N ASP A 468 5.52 -8.60 -22.68
CA ASP A 468 5.90 -8.73 -24.10
C ASP A 468 5.23 -7.64 -24.93
N VAL A 469 3.90 -7.45 -24.74
CA VAL A 469 3.15 -6.42 -25.47
C VAL A 469 3.66 -5.02 -25.14
N MET A 470 3.95 -4.73 -23.86
CA MET A 470 4.51 -3.44 -23.43
C MET A 470 5.89 -3.22 -24.04
N SER A 471 6.75 -4.23 -24.02
CA SER A 471 8.12 -4.17 -24.57
C SER A 471 8.11 -3.86 -26.06
N ASP A 472 7.18 -4.46 -26.83
CA ASP A 472 7.06 -4.20 -28.28
C ASP A 472 6.62 -2.77 -28.61
N LEU A 473 5.97 -2.06 -27.68
CA LEU A 473 5.51 -0.69 -27.86
C LEU A 473 6.50 0.37 -27.36
N MET A 474 7.51 -0.02 -26.60
CA MET A 474 8.58 0.87 -26.12
C MET A 474 9.51 1.29 -27.27
N ALA A 475 10.34 2.34 -27.06
CA ALA A 475 11.09 3.01 -28.14
C ALA A 475 12.60 3.12 -27.87
#